data_faab623afb9ed0d062587a5311e42a96
#
_entry.id   faab623afb9ed0d062587a5311e42a96
#
_cell.length_a   1.000
_cell.length_b   1.000
_cell.length_c   1.000
_cell.angle_alpha   90.00
_cell.angle_beta   90.00
_cell.angle_gamma   90.00
#
_symmetry.space_group_name_H-M   'P 1'
#
loop_
_entity.id
_entity.type
_entity.pdbx_description
1 polymer ?
#
loop_
_entity_poly.entity_id
_entity_poly.type
_entity_poly.pdbx_seq_one_letter_code
_entity_poly.pdbx_strand_id
1 'polypeptide(L)'
;MAEDQSKPRSVLPRSVLLVCTMNAVRSPMAAGLLRHLKGRDLYVESAGVHAGELDPMTIQVMAELGITLGDHHPRSFEEFASQDFELVVALSKEAEQHAGARAARIEYWQTADPTQVEGSYEQRKAAYRAVRDGLKRQIAAKFG
;
A
#
# COMPACT_ATOMS: atom_id res chain seq x y z
N MET A 1 1.42 -7.42 34.12
CA MET A 1 1.18 -6.95 33.93
C MET A 1 0.92 -6.21 33.15
N ALA A 2 0.52 -5.83 33.43
CA ALA A 2 -0.04 -4.96 32.66
C ALA A 2 0.69 -4.66 31.56
N GLU A 3 1.70 -4.85 31.58
CA GLU A 3 2.40 -4.61 30.58
C GLU A 3 1.84 -4.96 29.40
N ASP A 4 1.02 -5.75 29.43
CA ASP A 4 0.39 -6.07 28.30
C ASP A 4 -0.32 -5.01 27.68
N GLN A 5 -0.78 -4.10 28.42
CA GLN A 5 -1.55 -3.08 27.90
C GLN A 5 -0.83 -2.29 26.91
N SER A 6 0.44 -2.26 26.99
CA SER A 6 1.16 -1.48 26.02
C SER A 6 1.41 -2.26 24.75
N LYS A 7 1.06 -3.54 24.70
CA LYS A 7 1.36 -4.31 23.57
C LYS A 7 0.83 -3.85 22.26
N PRO A 8 -0.40 -3.41 22.11
CA PRO A 8 -0.88 -3.01 20.80
C PRO A 8 0.00 -1.96 20.17
N ARG A 9 0.42 -0.99 20.95
CA ARG A 9 1.30 0.01 20.40
C ARG A 9 2.67 -0.56 20.15
N SER A 10 3.17 -1.45 20.99
CA SER A 10 4.50 -1.97 20.83
C SER A 10 4.64 -2.87 19.63
N VAL A 11 3.53 -3.36 19.06
CA VAL A 11 3.63 -4.17 17.87
C VAL A 11 3.42 -3.39 16.60
N LEU A 12 3.11 -2.10 16.67
CA LEU A 12 3.00 -1.32 15.46
C LEU A 12 4.40 -1.02 14.91
N PRO A 13 4.60 -1.22 13.63
CA PRO A 13 5.92 -0.99 13.04
C PRO A 13 6.21 0.48 12.89
N ARG A 14 7.49 0.82 12.80
CA ARG A 14 7.92 2.18 12.51
C ARG A 14 8.24 2.38 11.04
N SER A 15 8.36 1.30 10.29
CA SER A 15 8.59 1.38 8.85
C SER A 15 7.77 0.32 8.15
N VAL A 16 7.12 0.70 7.07
CA VAL A 16 6.23 -0.17 6.31
C VAL A 16 6.53 -0.02 4.83
N LEU A 17 6.71 -1.15 4.16
CA LEU A 17 6.81 -1.18 2.71
C LEU A 17 5.57 -1.87 2.15
N LEU A 18 4.85 -1.19 1.28
CA LEU A 18 3.66 -1.76 0.65
C LEU A 18 4.02 -2.18 -0.77
N VAL A 19 3.76 -3.44 -1.10
CA VAL A 19 4.21 -4.02 -2.36
C VAL A 19 3.04 -4.58 -3.14
N CYS A 20 2.94 -4.24 -4.41
CA CYS A 20 1.99 -4.85 -5.32
C CYS A 20 2.75 -5.28 -6.57
N THR A 21 2.05 -5.60 -7.66
CA THR A 21 2.72 -6.14 -8.84
C THR A 21 3.49 -5.07 -9.60
N MET A 22 2.88 -3.93 -9.88
CA MET A 22 3.48 -2.91 -10.76
C MET A 22 3.82 -1.59 -10.08
N ASN A 23 3.47 -1.40 -8.82
CA ASN A 23 3.60 -0.13 -8.10
C ASN A 23 2.91 1.01 -8.86
N ALA A 24 1.79 0.71 -9.48
CA ALA A 24 1.07 1.66 -10.31
C ALA A 24 -0.30 2.04 -9.75
N VAL A 25 -0.94 1.17 -8.96
CA VAL A 25 -2.28 1.41 -8.43
C VAL A 25 -2.36 1.08 -6.95
N ARG A 26 -2.28 -0.21 -6.60
CA ARG A 26 -2.62 -0.67 -5.24
C ARG A 26 -1.64 -0.18 -4.18
N SER A 27 -0.35 -0.37 -4.38
CA SER A 27 0.62 0.05 -3.38
C SER A 27 0.78 1.56 -3.30
N PRO A 28 0.69 2.34 -4.40
CA PRO A 28 0.68 3.79 -4.26
C PRO A 28 -0.54 4.31 -3.51
N MET A 29 -1.72 3.70 -3.72
CA MET A 29 -2.92 4.07 -2.96
C MET A 29 -2.70 3.82 -1.48
N ALA A 30 -2.25 2.62 -1.13
CA ALA A 30 -2.08 2.24 0.27
C ALA A 30 -1.03 3.12 0.94
N ALA A 31 0.09 3.39 0.25
CA ALA A 31 1.12 4.25 0.82
C ALA A 31 0.62 5.67 1.02
N GLY A 32 -0.14 6.20 0.05
CA GLY A 32 -0.70 7.54 0.17
C GLY A 32 -1.68 7.64 1.33
N LEU A 33 -2.54 6.64 1.48
CA LEU A 33 -3.50 6.60 2.58
C LEU A 33 -2.79 6.51 3.93
N LEU A 34 -1.77 5.68 4.04
CA LEU A 34 -1.06 5.47 5.28
C LEU A 34 -0.26 6.72 5.67
N ARG A 35 0.40 7.34 4.71
CA ARG A 35 1.10 8.60 4.96
C ARG A 35 0.15 9.68 5.39
N HIS A 36 -1.03 9.74 4.79
CA HIS A 36 -2.03 10.72 5.14
C HIS A 36 -2.52 10.52 6.58
N LEU A 37 -2.66 9.27 7.00
CA LEU A 37 -3.13 8.95 8.33
C LEU A 37 -2.06 9.18 9.41
N LYS A 38 -0.83 8.76 9.15
CA LYS A 38 0.21 8.77 10.19
C LYS A 38 1.22 9.90 10.08
N GLY A 39 1.28 10.56 8.93
CA GLY A 39 2.20 11.67 8.76
C GLY A 39 3.64 11.26 8.99
N ARG A 40 4.35 12.00 9.84
CA ARG A 40 5.76 11.75 10.07
C ARG A 40 6.02 10.65 11.08
N ASP A 41 4.99 10.12 11.70
CA ASP A 41 5.16 9.12 12.73
C ASP A 41 5.53 7.75 12.18
N LEU A 42 5.51 7.59 10.88
CA LEU A 42 5.73 6.31 10.24
C LEU A 42 6.47 6.51 8.93
N TYR A 43 7.52 5.73 8.73
CA TYR A 43 8.22 5.76 7.44
C TYR A 43 7.52 4.78 6.51
N VAL A 44 7.00 5.29 5.40
CA VAL A 44 6.19 4.50 4.47
C VAL A 44 6.76 4.60 3.06
N GLU A 45 6.97 3.45 2.43
CA GLU A 45 7.36 3.40 1.03
C GLU A 45 6.51 2.38 0.30
N SER A 46 6.51 2.44 -1.02
CA SER A 46 5.79 1.47 -1.84
C SER A 46 6.68 0.98 -2.97
N ALA A 47 6.44 -0.24 -3.41
CA ALA A 47 7.21 -0.86 -4.48
C ALA A 47 6.33 -1.85 -5.23
N GLY A 48 6.77 -2.29 -6.39
CA GLY A 48 6.15 -3.36 -7.14
C GLY A 48 7.13 -4.47 -7.38
N VAL A 49 6.64 -5.65 -7.74
CA VAL A 49 7.53 -6.68 -8.26
C VAL A 49 8.23 -6.10 -9.49
N HIS A 50 7.48 -5.31 -10.27
CA HIS A 50 8.02 -4.56 -11.39
C HIS A 50 7.68 -3.08 -11.22
N ALA A 51 8.43 -2.19 -11.81
CA ALA A 51 8.12 -0.76 -11.79
C ALA A 51 7.38 -0.40 -13.08
N GLY A 52 6.07 -0.23 -12.98
CA GLY A 52 5.26 0.21 -14.12
C GLY A 52 5.17 1.73 -14.16
N GLU A 53 4.05 2.24 -14.64
CA GLU A 53 3.79 3.68 -14.67
C GLU A 53 2.62 3.97 -13.75
N LEU A 54 2.67 5.08 -13.04
CA LEU A 54 1.57 5.45 -12.15
C LEU A 54 0.31 5.68 -12.98
N ASP A 55 -0.76 5.00 -12.60
CA ASP A 55 -2.00 5.03 -13.35
C ASP A 55 -2.72 6.36 -13.12
N PRO A 56 -3.06 7.10 -14.18
CA PRO A 56 -3.74 8.39 -14.02
C PRO A 56 -5.05 8.31 -13.25
N MET A 57 -5.80 7.21 -13.39
CA MET A 57 -7.06 7.07 -12.67
C MET A 57 -6.80 6.93 -11.16
N THR A 58 -5.67 6.32 -10.78
CA THR A 58 -5.26 6.26 -9.39
C THR A 58 -5.04 7.67 -8.83
N ILE A 59 -4.38 8.52 -9.61
CA ILE A 59 -4.16 9.90 -9.21
C ILE A 59 -5.48 10.61 -8.97
N GLN A 60 -6.44 10.39 -9.88
CA GLN A 60 -7.75 11.05 -9.78
C GLN A 60 -8.53 10.63 -8.54
N VAL A 61 -8.61 9.33 -8.28
CA VAL A 61 -9.43 8.89 -7.15
C VAL A 61 -8.77 9.21 -5.81
N MET A 62 -7.45 9.30 -5.75
CA MET A 62 -6.79 9.71 -4.52
C MET A 62 -6.97 11.22 -4.29
N ALA A 63 -6.99 12.01 -5.35
CA ALA A 63 -7.24 13.44 -5.24
C ALA A 63 -8.62 13.73 -4.66
N GLU A 64 -9.58 12.83 -4.86
CA GLU A 64 -10.92 12.98 -4.27
C GLU A 64 -10.86 13.03 -2.74
N LEU A 65 -9.84 12.42 -2.15
CA LEU A 65 -9.65 12.44 -0.70
C LEU A 65 -8.62 13.49 -0.26
N GLY A 66 -8.21 14.35 -1.17
CA GLY A 66 -7.19 15.36 -0.86
C GLY A 66 -5.77 14.81 -0.79
N ILE A 67 -5.53 13.63 -1.35
CA ILE A 67 -4.23 12.99 -1.31
C ILE A 67 -3.58 13.11 -2.69
N THR A 68 -2.42 13.76 -2.73
CA THR A 68 -1.70 13.99 -3.97
C THR A 68 -0.64 12.91 -4.18
N LEU A 69 -0.64 12.28 -5.34
CA LEU A 69 0.35 11.28 -5.70
C LEU A 69 1.33 11.79 -6.76
N GLY A 70 1.35 13.11 -6.99
CA GLY A 70 2.16 13.66 -8.08
C GLY A 70 3.65 13.41 -7.95
N ASP A 71 4.14 13.22 -6.72
CA ASP A 71 5.56 12.98 -6.52
C ASP A 71 5.93 11.51 -6.49
N HIS A 72 4.95 10.62 -6.67
CA HIS A 72 5.23 9.20 -6.65
C HIS A 72 5.91 8.76 -7.94
N HIS A 73 6.99 8.01 -7.81
CA HIS A 73 7.65 7.39 -8.96
C HIS A 73 7.64 5.89 -8.73
N PRO A 74 7.11 5.09 -9.65
CA PRO A 74 7.09 3.64 -9.50
C PRO A 74 8.50 3.08 -9.31
N ARG A 75 8.63 2.14 -8.36
CA ARG A 75 9.90 1.51 -8.04
C ARG A 75 9.70 0.01 -7.93
N SER A 76 10.74 -0.75 -8.24
CA SER A 76 10.70 -2.18 -8.05
C SER A 76 11.13 -2.50 -6.62
N PHE A 77 10.71 -3.67 -6.13
CA PHE A 77 11.08 -4.12 -4.81
C PHE A 77 12.61 -4.22 -4.67
N GLU A 78 13.31 -4.54 -5.76
CA GLU A 78 14.75 -4.65 -5.71
C GLU A 78 15.45 -3.34 -5.36
N GLU A 79 14.83 -2.23 -5.65
CA GLU A 79 15.43 -0.93 -5.30
C GLU A 79 15.49 -0.73 -3.80
N PHE A 80 14.74 -1.52 -3.02
CA PHE A 80 14.75 -1.44 -1.58
C PHE A 80 15.51 -2.62 -0.96
N ALA A 81 16.28 -3.36 -1.76
CA ALA A 81 16.92 -4.60 -1.30
C ALA A 81 17.85 -4.39 -0.11
N SER A 82 18.45 -3.22 0.02
CA SER A 82 19.39 -2.96 1.11
C SER A 82 18.71 -2.36 2.34
N GLN A 83 17.40 -2.13 2.30
CA GLN A 83 16.69 -1.54 3.42
C GLN A 83 15.90 -2.60 4.16
N ASP A 84 15.85 -2.47 5.48
CA ASP A 84 15.07 -3.36 6.33
C ASP A 84 13.82 -2.63 6.79
N PHE A 85 12.68 -3.12 6.37
CA PHE A 85 11.40 -2.58 6.83
C PHE A 85 10.85 -3.49 7.94
N GLU A 86 10.31 -2.91 8.98
CA GLU A 86 9.76 -3.69 10.08
C GLU A 86 8.55 -4.49 9.63
N LEU A 87 7.80 -3.96 8.68
CA LEU A 87 6.64 -4.66 8.13
C LEU A 87 6.60 -4.49 6.62
N VAL A 88 6.36 -5.58 5.91
CA VAL A 88 6.07 -5.53 4.49
C VAL A 88 4.63 -6.00 4.31
N VAL A 89 3.82 -5.21 3.63
CA VAL A 89 2.43 -5.56 3.32
C VAL A 89 2.35 -5.86 1.84
N ALA A 90 2.05 -7.10 1.51
CA ALA A 90 1.89 -7.51 0.12
C ALA A 90 0.42 -7.39 -0.25
N LEU A 91 0.13 -6.72 -1.36
CA LEU A 91 -1.23 -6.46 -1.80
C LEU A 91 -1.63 -7.31 -3.01
N SER A 92 -0.74 -8.14 -3.50
CA SER A 92 -1.02 -9.09 -4.58
C SER A 92 -0.35 -10.40 -4.25
N LYS A 93 -0.84 -11.47 -4.86
CA LYS A 93 -0.25 -12.77 -4.63
C LYS A 93 1.20 -12.81 -5.10
N GLU A 94 1.46 -12.21 -6.25
CA GLU A 94 2.81 -12.15 -6.78
C GLU A 94 3.73 -11.40 -5.84
N ALA A 95 3.25 -10.29 -5.27
CA ALA A 95 4.05 -9.51 -4.32
C ALA A 95 4.35 -10.33 -3.06
N GLU A 96 3.37 -11.10 -2.58
CA GLU A 96 3.58 -11.93 -1.40
C GLU A 96 4.67 -12.97 -1.67
N GLN A 97 4.62 -13.62 -2.82
CA GLN A 97 5.60 -14.63 -3.16
C GLN A 97 7.00 -14.03 -3.30
N HIS A 98 7.07 -12.85 -3.88
CA HIS A 98 8.34 -12.20 -4.16
C HIS A 98 8.99 -11.66 -2.88
N ALA A 99 8.20 -11.06 -1.99
CA ALA A 99 8.71 -10.42 -0.81
C ALA A 99 8.86 -11.35 0.39
N GLY A 100 8.14 -12.47 0.38
CA GLY A 100 8.05 -13.32 1.56
C GLY A 100 9.34 -13.83 2.12
N ALA A 101 10.33 -14.07 1.26
CA ALA A 101 11.59 -14.62 1.70
C ALA A 101 12.54 -13.56 2.26
N ARG A 102 12.19 -12.30 2.17
CA ARG A 102 13.11 -11.21 2.49
C ARG A 102 12.64 -10.33 3.63
N ALA A 103 11.40 -10.47 4.04
CA ALA A 103 10.86 -9.62 5.07
C ALA A 103 10.90 -10.33 6.42
N ALA A 104 11.23 -9.58 7.48
CA ALA A 104 11.20 -10.12 8.83
C ALA A 104 9.75 -10.35 9.27
N ARG A 105 8.85 -9.50 8.82
CA ARG A 105 7.43 -9.60 9.13
C ARG A 105 6.67 -9.22 7.88
N ILE A 106 5.80 -10.11 7.41
CA ILE A 106 5.04 -9.86 6.21
C ILE A 106 3.57 -10.15 6.45
N GLU A 107 2.69 -9.32 5.90
CA GLU A 107 1.26 -9.55 5.90
C GLU A 107 0.79 -9.52 4.47
N TYR A 108 -0.19 -10.34 4.16
CA TYR A 108 -0.81 -10.36 2.83
C TYR A 108 -2.23 -9.83 2.95
N TRP A 109 -2.50 -8.71 2.28
CA TRP A 109 -3.84 -8.14 2.19
C TRP A 109 -4.34 -8.35 0.77
N GLN A 110 -5.17 -9.37 0.59
CA GLN A 110 -5.70 -9.66 -0.74
C GLN A 110 -6.49 -8.44 -1.24
N THR A 111 -6.04 -7.86 -2.34
CA THR A 111 -6.59 -6.61 -2.86
C THR A 111 -6.87 -6.79 -4.33
N ALA A 112 -8.11 -6.51 -4.74
CA ALA A 112 -8.48 -6.63 -6.14
C ALA A 112 -7.67 -5.67 -7.01
N ASP A 113 -7.39 -6.10 -8.24
CA ASP A 113 -6.71 -5.25 -9.21
C ASP A 113 -7.78 -4.54 -10.03
N PRO A 114 -7.98 -3.23 -9.83
CA PRO A 114 -9.06 -2.54 -10.54
C PRO A 114 -8.79 -2.35 -12.02
N THR A 115 -7.57 -2.56 -12.47
CA THR A 115 -7.26 -2.45 -13.90
C THR A 115 -7.88 -3.59 -14.69
N GLN A 116 -8.32 -4.65 -14.02
CA GLN A 116 -8.93 -5.80 -14.68
C GLN A 116 -10.43 -5.61 -14.92
N VAL A 117 -11.02 -4.56 -14.40
CA VAL A 117 -12.45 -4.31 -14.57
C VAL A 117 -12.69 -3.68 -15.93
N GLU A 118 -13.64 -4.24 -16.67
CA GLU A 118 -14.00 -3.72 -17.99
C GLU A 118 -15.29 -2.95 -17.88
N GLY A 119 -15.55 -2.11 -18.86
CA GLY A 119 -16.78 -1.33 -18.88
C GLY A 119 -16.52 0.12 -19.21
N SER A 120 -17.49 0.95 -18.87
CA SER A 120 -17.38 2.38 -19.14
C SER A 120 -16.33 3.03 -18.26
N TYR A 121 -15.97 4.26 -18.59
CA TYR A 121 -15.06 5.04 -17.77
C TYR A 121 -15.55 5.10 -16.33
N GLU A 122 -16.85 5.37 -16.13
CA GLU A 122 -17.40 5.47 -14.78
C GLU A 122 -17.39 4.14 -14.03
N GLN A 123 -17.65 3.05 -14.74
CA GLN A 123 -17.60 1.73 -14.11
C GLN A 123 -16.18 1.39 -13.69
N ARG A 124 -15.21 1.70 -14.53
CA ARG A 124 -13.81 1.44 -14.20
C ARG A 124 -13.36 2.31 -13.04
N LYS A 125 -13.76 3.60 -13.05
CA LYS A 125 -13.38 4.50 -11.97
C LYS A 125 -14.00 4.07 -10.65
N ALA A 126 -15.23 3.55 -10.68
CA ALA A 126 -15.88 3.03 -9.48
C ALA A 126 -15.09 1.86 -8.88
N ALA A 127 -14.49 1.03 -9.73
CA ALA A 127 -13.65 -0.07 -9.25
C ALA A 127 -12.41 0.45 -8.52
N TYR A 128 -11.79 1.52 -9.03
CA TYR A 128 -10.63 2.13 -8.37
C TYR A 128 -11.04 2.72 -7.03
N ARG A 129 -12.21 3.37 -6.96
CA ARG A 129 -12.70 3.91 -5.69
C ARG A 129 -12.97 2.80 -4.68
N ALA A 130 -13.50 1.66 -5.13
CA ALA A 130 -13.78 0.55 -4.23
C ALA A 130 -12.48 -0.03 -3.63
N VAL A 131 -11.43 -0.14 -4.43
CA VAL A 131 -10.13 -0.60 -3.95
C VAL A 131 -9.57 0.41 -2.95
N ARG A 132 -9.61 1.70 -3.30
CA ARG A 132 -9.16 2.77 -2.42
C ARG A 132 -9.86 2.72 -1.07
N ASP A 133 -11.19 2.60 -1.09
CA ASP A 133 -11.97 2.64 0.15
C ASP A 133 -11.76 1.38 0.98
N GLY A 134 -11.56 0.23 0.35
CA GLY A 134 -11.22 -1.00 1.06
C GLY A 134 -9.86 -0.91 1.73
N LEU A 135 -8.87 -0.36 1.04
CA LEU A 135 -7.55 -0.16 1.62
C LEU A 135 -7.62 0.84 2.79
N LYS A 136 -8.44 1.88 2.63
CA LYS A 136 -8.59 2.87 3.70
C LYS A 136 -9.13 2.22 4.96
N ARG A 137 -10.11 1.32 4.83
CA ARG A 137 -10.65 0.62 5.99
C ARG A 137 -9.62 -0.30 6.64
N GLN A 138 -8.83 -1.02 5.84
CA GLN A 138 -7.81 -1.91 6.39
C GLN A 138 -6.73 -1.13 7.12
N ILE A 139 -6.32 -0.01 6.53
CA ILE A 139 -5.30 0.84 7.12
C ILE A 139 -5.79 1.43 8.43
N ALA A 140 -7.03 1.92 8.47
CA ALA A 140 -7.59 2.47 9.68
C ALA A 140 -7.71 1.41 10.78
N ALA A 141 -8.06 0.19 10.41
CA ALA A 141 -8.20 -0.89 11.38
C ALA A 141 -6.86 -1.27 12.01
N LYS A 142 -5.78 -1.20 11.25
CA LYS A 142 -4.48 -1.62 11.76
C LYS A 142 -3.69 -0.49 12.40
N PHE A 143 -3.70 0.68 11.80
CA PHE A 143 -2.84 1.78 12.22
C PHE A 143 -3.59 2.93 12.90
N GLY A 144 -4.87 3.01 12.68
CA GLY A 144 -5.69 4.06 13.27
C GLY A 144 -6.05 3.77 14.70
#